data_1b5e004ddd03afc28986bf411be35834
#
_entry.id   1b5e004ddd03afc28986bf411be35834
#
_cell.length_a   1.000
_cell.length_b   1.000
_cell.length_c   1.000
_cell.angle_alpha   90.00
_cell.angle_beta   90.00
_cell.angle_gamma   90.00
#
_symmetry.space_group_name_H-M   'P 1'
#
loop_
_entity.id
_entity.type
_entity.pdbx_description
1 polymer ?
#
loop_
_entity_poly.entity_id
_entity_poly.type
_entity_poly.pdbx_seq_one_letter_code
_entity_poly.pdbx_strand_id
1 'polypeptide(L)'
;MKIVIIGAGRVGNTLAQHLSGESNDISVVDLNEKKLLKLQERADIRIVHGMGSHPDVLLRAGIEDADMLVAVTKSDEVNIVACQFAQ
;
A
#
# COMPACT_ATOMS: atom_id res chain seq x y z
N MET A 1 11.27 -7.18 -0.40
CA MET A 1 11.08 -5.73 -0.11
C MET A 1 9.71 -5.51 0.50
N LYS A 2 9.65 -4.70 1.52
CA LYS A 2 8.37 -4.36 2.13
C LYS A 2 7.84 -3.04 1.57
N ILE A 3 6.63 -3.07 1.02
CA ILE A 3 6.05 -1.93 0.31
C ILE A 3 4.69 -1.60 0.92
N VAL A 4 4.47 -0.33 1.20
CA VAL A 4 3.16 0.16 1.66
C VAL A 4 2.58 1.02 0.55
N ILE A 5 1.37 0.67 0.11
CA ILE A 5 0.66 1.40 -0.93
C ILE A 5 -0.57 2.06 -0.31
N ILE A 6 -0.68 3.38 -0.41
CA ILE A 6 -1.83 4.12 0.08
C ILE A 6 -2.73 4.44 -1.11
N GLY A 7 -3.88 3.81 -1.15
CA GLY A 7 -4.84 3.97 -2.24
C GLY A 7 -5.00 2.70 -3.05
N ALA A 8 -6.23 2.18 -3.12
CA ALA A 8 -6.56 0.98 -3.87
C ALA A 8 -7.36 1.29 -5.13
N GLY A 9 -7.16 2.47 -5.70
CA GLY A 9 -7.75 2.86 -6.96
C GLY A 9 -7.04 2.17 -8.12
N ARG A 10 -7.27 2.66 -9.33
CA ARG A 10 -6.73 2.02 -10.54
C ARG A 10 -5.21 1.83 -10.49
N VAL A 11 -4.49 2.89 -10.15
CA VAL A 11 -3.02 2.83 -10.14
C VAL A 11 -2.51 1.95 -8.99
N GLY A 12 -3.05 2.14 -7.78
CA GLY A 12 -2.64 1.34 -6.64
C GLY A 12 -2.92 -0.14 -6.84
N ASN A 13 -4.08 -0.45 -7.42
CA ASN A 13 -4.47 -1.81 -7.74
C ASN A 13 -3.48 -2.45 -8.72
N THR A 14 -3.14 -1.73 -9.79
CA THR A 14 -2.20 -2.22 -10.80
C THR A 14 -0.81 -2.45 -10.19
N LEU A 15 -0.33 -1.51 -9.41
CA LEU A 15 0.97 -1.64 -8.74
C LEU A 15 1.01 -2.84 -7.80
N ALA A 16 -0.05 -3.01 -7.00
CA ALA A 16 -0.10 -4.12 -6.06
C ALA A 16 -0.05 -5.46 -6.79
N GLN A 17 -0.78 -5.59 -7.88
CA GLN A 17 -0.79 -6.82 -8.65
C GLN A 17 0.57 -7.11 -9.30
N HIS A 18 1.23 -6.08 -9.81
CA HIS A 18 2.54 -6.26 -10.42
C HIS A 18 3.62 -6.62 -9.40
N LEU A 19 3.58 -5.99 -8.26
CA LEU A 19 4.64 -6.16 -7.27
C LEU A 19 4.47 -7.40 -6.38
N SER A 20 3.23 -7.88 -6.23
CA SER A 20 2.96 -8.99 -5.31
C SER A 20 3.63 -10.29 -5.72
N GLY A 21 3.92 -10.47 -7.00
CA GLY A 21 4.52 -11.70 -7.50
C GLY A 21 6.04 -11.76 -7.42
N GLU A 22 6.69 -10.77 -6.82
CA GLU A 22 8.14 -10.63 -6.85
C GLU A 22 8.80 -10.80 -5.48
N SER A 23 8.23 -11.62 -4.63
CA SER A 23 8.72 -11.85 -3.27
C SER A 23 8.70 -10.58 -2.42
N ASN A 24 7.74 -9.72 -2.69
CA ASN A 24 7.53 -8.50 -1.92
C ASN A 24 6.44 -8.69 -0.88
N ASP A 25 6.60 -8.05 0.27
CA ASP A 25 5.58 -7.98 1.30
C ASP A 25 4.83 -6.67 1.12
N ILE A 26 3.60 -6.75 0.62
CA ILE A 26 2.83 -5.57 0.25
C ILE A 26 1.65 -5.36 1.18
N SER A 27 1.51 -4.14 1.69
CA SER A 27 0.35 -3.72 2.45
C SER A 27 -0.34 -2.59 1.69
N VAL A 28 -1.65 -2.69 1.53
CA VAL A 28 -2.43 -1.67 0.83
C VAL A 28 -3.42 -1.05 1.80
N VAL A 29 -3.42 0.27 1.86
CA VAL A 29 -4.28 1.06 2.75
C VAL A 29 -5.31 1.81 1.92
N ASP A 30 -6.58 1.73 2.29
CA ASP A 30 -7.65 2.49 1.64
C ASP A 30 -8.83 2.67 2.59
N LEU A 31 -9.62 3.70 2.35
CA LEU A 31 -10.85 3.94 3.07
C LEU A 31 -11.97 3.01 2.62
N ASN A 32 -11.88 2.48 1.42
CA ASN A 32 -12.92 1.64 0.84
C ASN A 32 -12.58 0.16 1.02
N GLU A 33 -13.21 -0.45 2.00
CA GLU A 33 -12.98 -1.86 2.31
C GLU A 33 -13.30 -2.78 1.14
N LYS A 34 -14.33 -2.46 0.36
CA LYS A 34 -14.72 -3.29 -0.78
C LYS A 34 -13.61 -3.36 -1.82
N LYS A 35 -12.93 -2.23 -2.08
CA LYS A 35 -11.81 -2.21 -3.01
C LYS A 35 -10.65 -3.05 -2.50
N LEU A 36 -10.38 -2.97 -1.20
CA LEU A 36 -9.32 -3.76 -0.58
C LEU A 36 -9.60 -5.26 -0.70
N LEU A 37 -10.83 -5.67 -0.42
CA LEU A 37 -11.20 -7.08 -0.47
C LEU A 37 -11.12 -7.62 -1.89
N LYS A 38 -11.54 -6.84 -2.88
CA LYS A 38 -11.43 -7.25 -4.28
C LYS A 38 -9.98 -7.41 -4.70
N LEU A 39 -9.13 -6.50 -4.27
CA LEU A 39 -7.72 -6.55 -4.60
C LEU A 39 -7.06 -7.76 -3.93
N GLN A 40 -7.44 -8.06 -2.71
CA GLN A 40 -6.89 -9.21 -1.99
C GLN A 40 -7.21 -10.55 -2.67
N GLU A 41 -8.31 -10.61 -3.42
CA GLU A 41 -8.65 -11.79 -4.19
C GLU A 41 -7.71 -12.01 -5.39
N ARG A 42 -7.03 -10.94 -5.83
CA ARG A 42 -6.21 -10.96 -7.05
C ARG A 42 -4.72 -10.90 -6.78
N ALA A 43 -4.34 -10.55 -5.59
CA ALA A 43 -2.93 -10.36 -5.24
C ALA A 43 -2.67 -10.84 -3.83
N ASP A 44 -1.49 -11.36 -3.60
CA ASP A 44 -1.08 -11.78 -2.27
C ASP A 44 -0.60 -10.55 -1.50
N ILE A 45 -1.53 -9.89 -0.85
CA ILE A 45 -1.29 -8.64 -0.15
C ILE A 45 -1.96 -8.65 1.21
N ARG A 46 -1.47 -7.76 2.08
CA ARG A 46 -2.09 -7.45 3.35
C ARG A 46 -2.92 -6.19 3.16
N ILE A 47 -4.13 -6.15 3.71
CA ILE A 47 -4.98 -4.97 3.58
C ILE A 47 -5.15 -4.28 4.93
N VAL A 48 -5.19 -2.95 4.91
CA VAL A 48 -5.44 -2.14 6.09
C VAL A 48 -6.53 -1.13 5.74
N HIS A 49 -7.69 -1.27 6.40
CA HIS A 49 -8.82 -0.37 6.20
C HIS A 49 -8.66 0.85 7.11
N GLY A 50 -8.57 2.02 6.51
CA GLY A 50 -8.44 3.25 7.27
C GLY A 50 -7.93 4.40 6.42
N MET A 51 -7.81 5.57 7.06
CA MET A 51 -7.31 6.77 6.40
C MET A 51 -5.78 6.77 6.41
N GLY A 52 -5.18 6.79 5.22
CA GLY A 52 -3.74 6.69 5.07
C GLY A 52 -2.93 7.83 5.67
N SER A 53 -3.58 8.94 6.05
CA SER A 53 -2.91 10.04 6.70
C SER A 53 -2.83 9.89 8.23
N HIS A 54 -3.50 8.90 8.79
CA HIS A 54 -3.50 8.68 10.24
C HIS A 54 -2.31 7.82 10.66
N PRO A 55 -1.51 8.26 11.64
CA PRO A 55 -0.35 7.48 12.08
C PRO A 55 -0.68 6.06 12.52
N ASP A 56 -1.80 5.86 13.19
CA ASP A 56 -2.22 4.54 13.64
C ASP A 56 -2.41 3.58 12.47
N VAL A 57 -3.00 4.08 11.39
CA VAL A 57 -3.25 3.29 10.18
C VAL A 57 -1.93 2.93 9.51
N LEU A 58 -1.02 3.88 9.41
CA LEU A 58 0.30 3.66 8.83
C LEU A 58 1.11 2.65 9.65
N LEU A 59 1.01 2.72 10.98
CA LEU A 59 1.70 1.76 11.84
C LEU A 59 1.16 0.35 11.64
N ARG A 60 -0.16 0.20 11.49
CA ARG A 60 -0.76 -1.11 11.22
C ARG A 60 -0.33 -1.65 9.86
N ALA A 61 -0.07 -0.77 8.91
CA ALA A 61 0.42 -1.16 7.60
C ALA A 61 1.91 -1.52 7.61
N GLY A 62 2.61 -1.23 8.70
CA GLY A 62 4.02 -1.56 8.82
C GLY A 62 4.96 -0.52 8.26
N ILE A 63 4.58 0.76 8.35
CA ILE A 63 5.39 1.85 7.78
C ILE A 63 6.80 1.90 8.37
N GLU A 64 6.99 1.47 9.61
CA GLU A 64 8.29 1.51 10.27
C GLU A 64 9.31 0.59 9.61
N ASP A 65 8.84 -0.51 9.04
CA ASP A 65 9.71 -1.50 8.38
C ASP A 65 9.66 -1.39 6.86
N ALA A 66 8.92 -0.43 6.33
CA ALA A 66 8.74 -0.33 4.89
C ALA A 66 9.99 0.17 4.18
N ASP A 67 10.32 -0.48 3.07
CA ASP A 67 11.40 -0.03 2.20
C ASP A 67 10.90 1.04 1.23
N MET A 68 9.61 1.03 0.93
CA MET A 68 9.02 1.96 -0.03
C MET A 68 7.59 2.29 0.38
N LEU A 69 7.23 3.55 0.22
CA LEU A 69 5.87 4.03 0.42
C LEU A 69 5.38 4.64 -0.88
N VAL A 70 4.26 4.14 -1.39
CA VAL A 70 3.65 4.66 -2.60
C VAL A 70 2.29 5.24 -2.24
N ALA A 71 2.10 6.53 -2.45
CA ALA A 71 0.82 7.18 -2.23
C ALA A 71 0.20 7.51 -3.58
N VAL A 72 -1.07 7.13 -3.76
CA VAL A 72 -1.80 7.36 -5.00
C VAL A 72 -2.96 8.28 -4.69
N THR A 73 -2.94 9.48 -5.24
CA THR A 73 -3.98 10.48 -5.03
C THR A 73 -5.17 10.23 -5.95
N LYS A 74 -6.26 10.98 -5.70
CA LYS A 74 -7.46 10.90 -6.54
C LYS A 74 -7.21 11.33 -7.98
N SER A 75 -6.20 12.15 -8.21
CA SER A 75 -5.84 12.60 -9.55
C SER A 75 -4.82 11.70 -10.23
N ASP A 76 -4.64 10.50 -9.70
CA ASP A 76 -3.70 9.49 -10.22
C ASP A 76 -2.23 9.93 -10.21
N GLU A 77 -1.91 10.93 -9.42
CA GLU A 77 -0.52 11.27 -9.17
C GLU A 77 0.08 10.25 -8.23
N VAL A 78 1.22 9.70 -8.58
CA VAL A 78 1.91 8.72 -7.78
C VAL A 78 3.08 9.38 -7.08
N ASN A 79 3.09 9.26 -5.75
CA ASN A 79 4.17 9.77 -4.93
C ASN A 79 4.89 8.59 -4.30
N ILE A 80 6.13 8.39 -4.69
CA ILE A 80 6.92 7.26 -4.21
C ILE A 80 8.00 7.79 -3.27
N VAL A 81 7.99 7.26 -2.05
CA VAL A 81 8.99 7.62 -1.06
C VAL A 81 9.76 6.37 -0.67
N ALA A 82 11.06 6.40 -0.90
CA ALA A 82 11.92 5.34 -0.42
C ALA A 82 12.16 5.61 1.07
N CYS A 83 11.77 4.68 1.90
CA CYS A 83 11.93 4.82 3.33
C CYS A 83 13.26 4.25 3.75
N GLN A 84 14.15 5.12 4.23
CA GLN A 84 15.42 4.67 4.79
C GLN A 84 15.41 4.95 6.28
N PHE A 85 15.07 3.96 7.03
CA PHE A 85 15.20 4.03 8.46
C PHE A 85 16.52 3.43 8.83
N ALA A 86 17.51 4.13 8.46
CA ALA A 86 18.79 3.59 8.76
C ALA A 86 19.04 3.65 10.21
N GLN A 87 19.21 2.95 10.52
CA GLN A 87 19.71 2.95 11.30
C GLN A 87 20.48 2.67 11.92
#